data_0b6fceec1acd0c07c1417ed1066c437e
#
_entry.id   0b6fceec1acd0c07c1417ed1066c437e
#
_cell.length_a   1.000
_cell.length_b   1.000
_cell.length_c   1.000
_cell.angle_alpha   90.00
_cell.angle_beta   90.00
_cell.angle_gamma   90.00
#
_symmetry.space_group_name_H-M   'P 1'
#
loop_
_entity.id
_entity.type
_entity.pdbx_description
1 polymer ?
#
loop_
_entity_poly.entity_id
_entity_poly.type
_entity_poly.pdbx_seq_one_letter_code
_entity_poly.pdbx_strand_id
1 'polypeptide(L)'
;MEQILDGTGAEGMAAACLERLETLARHGRRAVAQAGAFSHEIANQSERVEQALAATRESVGEDTAERTAAALGAEFTVAVETAMGTLSGELARISAHIDARADEAGRIVQEIARLGAVIRMLSLNATIEAARAGEHGLGFAVVASEVRQLADQTRGSAERANASIDFSDVRHEMQQLRAAVSAMLATLQDRAQDTSERIRTVFTQVGGELATIAANNKAIGEALGAVTDSVARAEGRTAAAVELASTAATALREGRPATLPGLMQKAGCRVPPPGYDRLEDVLRRGRLLVAIEPSFVGLSFRRRPGDRLAGLDVDYAEAFARWLGVTCTFLETPWDLCTERLEVAGPEEEADVVWSALPPNTGLGPIAYSRPYTYLDFVLARRAGDHRIRGIGDLGGLTVGVVNDPSAFATLEAAGLRWSGNRQLPGGRVTLGNLVAFTDQGRIHEALAKGVVDAFAVDHPIMHWAASGEDSRWRGRIEVLPGNIAGEPWYYAAAVARDPANFRLLDAIDAFLTWFEGTEERAALERRWQGGITPGRRTYRDEPGGLAGAPELAALWRAAHGGEPERSVPGPRSHRLEMSA
;
A
#
# COMPACT_ATOMS: atom_id res chain seq x y z
N MET A 1 -48.43 45.05 -1.07
CA MET A 1 -47.63 43.91 -0.66
C MET A 1 -47.72 43.63 0.84
N GLU A 2 -48.54 44.45 1.58
CA GLU A 2 -48.76 44.31 3.04
C GLU A 2 -50.05 43.57 3.43
N GLN A 3 -50.80 43.00 2.47
CA GLN A 3 -52.08 42.30 2.73
C GLN A 3 -52.06 40.79 2.45
N ILE A 4 -50.90 40.16 2.33
CA ILE A 4 -50.79 38.71 2.02
C ILE A 4 -50.19 37.88 3.18
N LEU A 5 -49.99 38.45 4.34
CA LEU A 5 -49.56 37.71 5.54
C LEU A 5 -50.70 37.60 6.57
N ASP A 6 -51.85 37.13 6.11
CA ASP A 6 -52.77 36.43 6.99
C ASP A 6 -52.08 35.16 7.50
N GLY A 7 -52.10 34.88 8.82
CA GLY A 7 -51.41 33.75 9.42
C GLY A 7 -51.71 32.37 8.72
N THR A 8 -52.87 32.25 8.12
CA THR A 8 -53.27 31.09 7.28
C THR A 8 -52.46 30.94 5.99
N GLY A 9 -51.96 32.04 5.40
CA GLY A 9 -51.10 31.98 4.20
C GLY A 9 -49.67 31.54 4.52
N ALA A 10 -49.15 31.96 5.66
CA ALA A 10 -47.82 31.57 6.11
C ALA A 10 -47.78 30.09 6.55
N GLU A 11 -48.78 29.61 7.26
CA GLU A 11 -48.94 28.20 7.66
C GLU A 11 -49.13 27.30 6.45
N GLY A 12 -49.90 27.70 5.47
CA GLY A 12 -50.09 26.97 4.19
C GLY A 12 -48.79 26.86 3.40
N MET A 13 -47.98 27.94 3.35
CA MET A 13 -46.68 27.93 2.68
C MET A 13 -45.67 27.06 3.42
N ALA A 14 -45.65 27.09 4.76
CA ALA A 14 -44.81 26.22 5.59
C ALA A 14 -45.18 24.73 5.40
N ALA A 15 -46.49 24.40 5.34
CA ALA A 15 -46.93 23.05 5.07
C ALA A 15 -46.49 22.57 3.68
N ALA A 16 -46.60 23.40 2.65
CA ALA A 16 -46.11 23.07 1.30
C ALA A 16 -44.58 22.89 1.23
N CYS A 17 -43.81 23.69 1.98
CA CYS A 17 -42.37 23.50 2.12
C CYS A 17 -42.04 22.15 2.76
N LEU A 18 -42.74 21.77 3.84
CA LEU A 18 -42.51 20.49 4.53
C LEU A 18 -42.86 19.29 3.64
N GLU A 19 -43.96 19.37 2.84
CA GLU A 19 -44.31 18.34 1.85
C GLU A 19 -43.23 18.20 0.76
N ARG A 20 -42.64 19.32 0.36
CA ARG A 20 -41.50 19.29 -0.57
C ARG A 20 -40.27 18.66 0.03
N LEU A 21 -39.96 18.99 1.29
CA LEU A 21 -38.86 18.36 2.06
C LEU A 21 -39.09 16.86 2.26
N GLU A 22 -40.31 16.44 2.59
CA GLU A 22 -40.71 15.02 2.66
C GLU A 22 -40.43 14.30 1.33
N THR A 23 -40.77 14.90 0.21
CA THR A 23 -40.52 14.33 -1.11
C THR A 23 -39.04 14.20 -1.40
N LEU A 24 -38.23 15.21 -1.07
CA LEU A 24 -36.78 15.19 -1.22
C LEU A 24 -36.15 14.14 -0.33
N ALA A 25 -36.58 14.04 0.94
CA ALA A 25 -36.09 13.03 1.87
C ALA A 25 -36.42 11.60 1.43
N ARG A 26 -37.62 11.37 0.82
CA ARG A 26 -37.95 10.06 0.21
C ARG A 26 -37.05 9.73 -0.98
N HIS A 27 -36.65 10.71 -1.80
CA HIS A 27 -35.70 10.50 -2.88
C HIS A 27 -34.31 10.18 -2.32
N GLY A 28 -33.85 10.90 -1.27
CA GLY A 28 -32.61 10.61 -0.55
C GLY A 28 -32.61 9.18 0.01
N ARG A 29 -33.71 8.75 0.65
CA ARG A 29 -33.85 7.39 1.18
C ARG A 29 -33.69 6.31 0.09
N ARG A 30 -34.23 6.53 -1.12
CA ARG A 30 -34.05 5.59 -2.24
C ARG A 30 -32.58 5.53 -2.69
N ALA A 31 -31.90 6.67 -2.76
CA ALA A 31 -30.49 6.72 -3.12
C ALA A 31 -29.62 6.00 -2.07
N VAL A 32 -29.90 6.20 -0.79
CA VAL A 32 -29.22 5.52 0.32
C VAL A 32 -29.44 4.01 0.27
N ALA A 33 -30.66 3.55 0.03
CA ALA A 33 -30.97 2.12 -0.12
C ALA A 33 -30.25 1.49 -1.31
N GLN A 34 -30.11 2.22 -2.43
CA GLN A 34 -29.31 1.77 -3.58
C GLN A 34 -27.83 1.68 -3.25
N ALA A 35 -27.28 2.65 -2.51
CA ALA A 35 -25.90 2.62 -2.04
C ALA A 35 -25.64 1.41 -1.12
N GLY A 36 -26.60 1.08 -0.24
CA GLY A 36 -26.55 -0.10 0.61
C GLY A 36 -26.50 -1.40 -0.17
N ALA A 37 -27.36 -1.53 -1.19
CA ALA A 37 -27.35 -2.70 -2.07
C ALA A 37 -26.02 -2.86 -2.83
N PHE A 38 -25.42 -1.75 -3.27
CA PHE A 38 -24.13 -1.75 -3.93
C PHE A 38 -22.98 -2.15 -2.97
N SER A 39 -23.03 -1.69 -1.73
CA SER A 39 -22.07 -2.08 -0.70
C SER A 39 -22.11 -3.59 -0.42
N HIS A 40 -23.29 -4.18 -0.37
CA HIS A 40 -23.45 -5.63 -0.23
C HIS A 40 -22.86 -6.42 -1.41
N GLU A 41 -23.05 -5.91 -2.63
CA GLU A 41 -22.44 -6.57 -3.82
C GLU A 41 -20.91 -6.54 -3.75
N ILE A 42 -20.31 -5.41 -3.36
CA ILE A 42 -18.85 -5.34 -3.20
C ILE A 42 -18.39 -6.27 -2.06
N ALA A 43 -19.12 -6.40 -0.95
CA ALA A 43 -18.80 -7.32 0.13
C ALA A 43 -18.77 -8.78 -0.36
N ASN A 44 -19.76 -9.18 -1.15
CA ASN A 44 -19.82 -10.50 -1.77
C ASN A 44 -18.64 -10.75 -2.74
N GLN A 45 -18.24 -9.72 -3.50
CA GLN A 45 -17.06 -9.82 -4.37
C GLN A 45 -15.76 -9.94 -3.58
N SER A 46 -15.62 -9.21 -2.46
CA SER A 46 -14.47 -9.30 -1.57
C SER A 46 -14.33 -10.71 -0.97
N GLU A 47 -15.44 -11.32 -0.54
CA GLU A 47 -15.44 -12.71 -0.04
C GLU A 47 -15.01 -13.72 -1.13
N ARG A 48 -15.46 -13.53 -2.37
CA ARG A 48 -15.03 -14.35 -3.51
C ARG A 48 -13.53 -14.23 -3.77
N VAL A 49 -12.98 -13.03 -3.63
CA VAL A 49 -11.53 -12.81 -3.77
C VAL A 49 -10.78 -13.52 -2.65
N GLU A 50 -11.25 -13.51 -1.41
CA GLU A 50 -10.63 -14.26 -0.30
C GLU A 50 -10.62 -15.77 -0.55
N GLN A 51 -11.73 -16.31 -1.02
CA GLN A 51 -11.82 -17.73 -1.38
C GLN A 51 -10.86 -18.11 -2.52
N ALA A 52 -10.78 -17.27 -3.56
CA ALA A 52 -9.85 -17.46 -4.67
C ALA A 52 -8.39 -17.36 -4.22
N LEU A 53 -8.06 -16.43 -3.33
CA LEU A 53 -6.73 -16.28 -2.74
C LEU A 53 -6.35 -17.48 -1.87
N ALA A 54 -7.27 -18.01 -1.08
CA ALA A 54 -7.04 -19.21 -0.27
C ALA A 54 -6.71 -20.42 -1.15
N ALA A 55 -7.50 -20.65 -2.20
CA ALA A 55 -7.27 -21.72 -3.16
C ALA A 55 -5.93 -21.56 -3.92
N THR A 56 -5.61 -20.33 -4.31
CA THR A 56 -4.33 -20.02 -4.99
C THR A 56 -3.14 -20.23 -4.05
N ARG A 57 -3.23 -19.84 -2.79
CA ARG A 57 -2.19 -20.07 -1.79
C ARG A 57 -1.94 -21.54 -1.53
N GLU A 58 -2.99 -22.37 -1.54
CA GLU A 58 -2.86 -23.82 -1.40
C GLU A 58 -2.11 -24.44 -2.61
N SER A 59 -2.35 -23.95 -3.83
CA SER A 59 -1.71 -24.44 -5.05
C SER A 59 -0.30 -23.89 -5.29
N VAL A 60 0.01 -22.68 -4.80
CA VAL A 60 1.26 -21.93 -5.07
C VAL A 60 2.07 -21.70 -3.79
N GLY A 61 1.67 -22.30 -2.67
CA GLY A 61 2.32 -22.14 -1.37
C GLY A 61 3.82 -22.45 -1.41
N GLU A 62 4.58 -21.79 -0.55
CA GLU A 62 6.05 -21.88 -0.44
C GLU A 62 6.51 -23.33 -0.27
N ASP A 63 5.80 -24.14 0.50
CA ASP A 63 6.03 -25.59 0.66
C ASP A 63 5.86 -26.38 -0.64
N THR A 64 4.94 -25.98 -1.52
CA THR A 64 4.70 -26.65 -2.81
C THR A 64 5.80 -26.27 -3.81
N ALA A 65 6.23 -25.01 -3.81
CA ALA A 65 7.36 -24.53 -4.59
C ALA A 65 8.66 -25.23 -4.21
N GLU A 66 8.93 -25.29 -2.90
CA GLU A 66 10.14 -25.91 -2.38
C GLU A 66 10.18 -27.41 -2.66
N ARG A 67 9.07 -28.12 -2.45
CA ARG A 67 8.94 -29.54 -2.81
C ARG A 67 9.10 -29.78 -4.30
N THR A 68 8.49 -28.96 -5.15
CA THR A 68 8.58 -29.09 -6.61
C THR A 68 9.98 -28.81 -7.11
N ALA A 69 10.63 -27.73 -6.64
CA ALA A 69 12.00 -27.38 -7.00
C ALA A 69 13.00 -28.43 -6.50
N ALA A 70 12.83 -28.94 -5.26
CA ALA A 70 13.66 -29.99 -4.69
C ALA A 70 13.49 -31.32 -5.42
N ALA A 71 12.25 -31.71 -5.74
CA ALA A 71 11.95 -32.92 -6.51
C ALA A 71 12.57 -32.86 -7.93
N LEU A 72 12.40 -31.74 -8.62
CA LEU A 72 12.98 -31.52 -9.95
C LEU A 72 14.52 -31.53 -9.90
N GLY A 73 15.12 -30.90 -8.92
CA GLY A 73 16.57 -30.90 -8.70
C GLY A 73 17.12 -32.28 -8.38
N ALA A 74 16.43 -33.06 -7.53
CA ALA A 74 16.83 -34.43 -7.19
C ALA A 74 16.68 -35.36 -8.38
N GLU A 75 15.58 -35.31 -9.12
CA GLU A 75 15.35 -36.11 -10.32
C GLU A 75 16.39 -35.83 -11.40
N PHE A 76 16.71 -34.54 -11.61
CA PHE A 76 17.75 -34.15 -12.56
C PHE A 76 19.15 -34.61 -12.12
N THR A 77 19.49 -34.52 -10.85
CA THR A 77 20.78 -34.99 -10.31
C THR A 77 20.92 -36.50 -10.51
N VAL A 78 19.90 -37.27 -10.18
CA VAL A 78 19.87 -38.73 -10.40
C VAL A 78 20.00 -39.10 -11.90
N ALA A 79 19.32 -38.35 -12.77
CA ALA A 79 19.41 -38.56 -14.21
C ALA A 79 20.82 -38.28 -14.75
N VAL A 80 21.45 -37.20 -14.31
CA VAL A 80 22.83 -36.83 -14.68
C VAL A 80 23.83 -37.86 -14.15
N GLU A 81 23.74 -38.26 -12.89
CA GLU A 81 24.62 -39.29 -12.28
C GLU A 81 24.49 -40.64 -13.00
N THR A 82 23.26 -41.04 -13.33
CA THR A 82 23.01 -42.27 -14.08
C THR A 82 23.59 -42.19 -15.49
N ALA A 83 23.40 -41.08 -16.18
CA ALA A 83 23.96 -40.85 -17.51
C ALA A 83 25.51 -40.85 -17.48
N MET A 84 26.11 -40.17 -16.47
CA MET A 84 27.57 -40.19 -16.28
C MET A 84 28.10 -41.59 -15.98
N GLY A 85 27.44 -42.32 -15.10
CA GLY A 85 27.82 -43.69 -14.76
C GLY A 85 27.79 -44.61 -15.98
N THR A 86 26.71 -44.55 -16.73
CA THR A 86 26.52 -45.36 -17.97
C THR A 86 27.57 -45.00 -19.03
N LEU A 87 27.77 -43.71 -19.29
CA LEU A 87 28.71 -43.23 -20.30
C LEU A 87 30.15 -43.56 -19.91
N SER A 88 30.53 -43.35 -18.64
CA SER A 88 31.86 -43.71 -18.13
C SER A 88 32.12 -45.19 -18.22
N GLY A 89 31.13 -46.03 -17.92
CA GLY A 89 31.22 -47.48 -18.07
C GLY A 89 31.40 -47.90 -19.52
N GLU A 90 30.62 -47.34 -20.45
CA GLU A 90 30.75 -47.66 -21.89
C GLU A 90 32.11 -47.19 -22.45
N LEU A 91 32.57 -45.99 -22.10
CA LEU A 91 33.87 -45.48 -22.55
C LEU A 91 35.03 -46.34 -22.00
N ALA A 92 34.97 -46.78 -20.73
CA ALA A 92 35.94 -47.67 -20.13
C ALA A 92 35.96 -49.06 -20.85
N ARG A 93 34.77 -49.60 -21.20
CA ARG A 93 34.63 -50.83 -21.93
C ARG A 93 35.20 -50.75 -23.35
N ILE A 94 34.95 -49.65 -24.05
CA ILE A 94 35.48 -49.38 -25.40
C ILE A 94 37.01 -49.27 -25.33
N SER A 95 37.55 -48.50 -24.35
CA SER A 95 39.01 -48.39 -24.15
C SER A 95 39.66 -49.73 -23.90
N ALA A 96 39.12 -50.54 -22.99
CA ALA A 96 39.64 -51.87 -22.69
C ALA A 96 39.60 -52.80 -23.92
N HIS A 97 38.53 -52.67 -24.74
CA HIS A 97 38.41 -53.46 -25.97
C HIS A 97 39.45 -53.04 -27.03
N ILE A 98 39.71 -51.73 -27.16
CA ILE A 98 40.74 -51.20 -28.06
C ILE A 98 42.14 -51.69 -27.61
N ASP A 99 42.44 -51.58 -26.29
CA ASP A 99 43.72 -52.03 -25.74
C ASP A 99 43.94 -53.53 -25.94
N ALA A 100 42.90 -54.36 -25.71
CA ALA A 100 42.97 -55.81 -25.95
C ALA A 100 43.21 -56.14 -27.43
N ARG A 101 42.58 -55.41 -28.34
CA ARG A 101 42.76 -55.62 -29.81
C ARG A 101 44.14 -55.13 -30.27
N ALA A 102 44.65 -54.04 -29.70
CA ALA A 102 46.01 -53.56 -29.96
C ALA A 102 47.07 -54.60 -29.55
N ASP A 103 46.94 -55.17 -28.35
CA ASP A 103 47.82 -56.19 -27.83
C ASP A 103 47.78 -57.49 -28.67
N GLU A 104 46.59 -57.91 -29.10
CA GLU A 104 46.41 -59.08 -29.98
C GLU A 104 47.07 -58.85 -31.37
N ALA A 105 46.82 -57.65 -31.96
CA ALA A 105 47.45 -57.29 -33.22
C ALA A 105 48.98 -57.26 -33.13
N GLY A 106 49.50 -56.61 -32.03
CA GLY A 106 50.92 -56.54 -31.74
C GLY A 106 51.57 -57.93 -31.59
N ARG A 107 50.92 -58.91 -30.92
CA ARG A 107 51.38 -60.30 -30.82
C ARG A 107 51.43 -61.01 -32.16
N ILE A 108 50.37 -60.88 -33.00
CA ILE A 108 50.34 -61.46 -34.34
C ILE A 108 51.50 -60.89 -35.19
N VAL A 109 51.73 -59.63 -35.18
CA VAL A 109 52.79 -58.96 -35.93
C VAL A 109 54.18 -59.47 -35.46
N GLN A 110 54.38 -59.57 -34.14
CA GLN A 110 55.62 -60.18 -33.60
C GLN A 110 55.84 -61.64 -34.05
N GLU A 111 54.77 -62.40 -34.09
CA GLU A 111 54.84 -63.78 -34.55
C GLU A 111 55.21 -63.86 -36.05
N ILE A 112 54.61 -63.01 -36.90
CA ILE A 112 54.98 -62.86 -38.30
C ILE A 112 56.45 -62.48 -38.46
N ALA A 113 56.95 -61.53 -37.70
CA ALA A 113 58.36 -61.10 -37.70
C ALA A 113 59.29 -62.28 -37.29
N ARG A 114 58.90 -63.07 -36.30
CA ARG A 114 59.63 -64.27 -35.86
C ARG A 114 59.66 -65.34 -36.94
N LEU A 115 58.49 -65.59 -37.57
CA LEU A 115 58.44 -66.55 -38.71
C LEU A 115 59.32 -66.10 -39.87
N GLY A 116 59.30 -64.80 -40.22
CA GLY A 116 60.24 -64.23 -41.19
C GLY A 116 61.70 -64.47 -40.84
N ALA A 117 62.09 -64.27 -39.57
CA ALA A 117 63.46 -64.56 -39.11
C ALA A 117 63.83 -66.03 -39.25
N VAL A 118 62.89 -66.97 -38.92
CA VAL A 118 63.14 -68.43 -39.08
C VAL A 118 63.26 -68.79 -40.57
N ILE A 119 62.39 -68.24 -41.40
CA ILE A 119 62.45 -68.48 -42.87
C ILE A 119 63.76 -67.97 -43.45
N ARG A 120 64.20 -66.79 -43.00
CA ARG A 120 65.50 -66.23 -43.40
C ARG A 120 66.69 -67.13 -42.98
N MET A 121 66.66 -67.68 -41.75
CA MET A 121 67.70 -68.66 -41.33
C MET A 121 67.65 -69.91 -42.18
N LEU A 122 66.47 -70.42 -42.43
CA LEU A 122 66.29 -71.60 -43.29
C LEU A 122 66.79 -71.35 -44.73
N SER A 123 66.47 -70.16 -45.30
CA SER A 123 66.97 -69.76 -46.63
C SER A 123 68.48 -69.59 -46.68
N LEU A 124 69.05 -69.08 -45.60
CA LEU A 124 70.53 -68.93 -45.46
C LEU A 124 71.15 -70.33 -45.44
N ASN A 125 70.63 -71.30 -44.65
CA ASN A 125 71.13 -72.65 -44.61
C ASN A 125 70.96 -73.35 -45.99
N ALA A 126 69.83 -73.15 -46.66
CA ALA A 126 69.62 -73.67 -48.02
C ALA A 126 70.62 -73.02 -49.01
N THR A 127 70.95 -71.74 -48.92
CA THR A 127 71.95 -71.09 -49.76
C THR A 127 73.36 -71.68 -49.53
N ILE A 128 73.67 -71.97 -48.26
CA ILE A 128 74.94 -72.62 -47.93
C ILE A 128 75.03 -74.02 -48.48
N GLU A 129 73.95 -74.80 -48.37
CA GLU A 129 73.90 -76.15 -48.85
C GLU A 129 73.88 -76.21 -50.41
N ALA A 130 73.18 -75.26 -51.06
CA ALA A 130 73.23 -75.09 -52.50
C ALA A 130 74.65 -74.74 -53.03
N ALA A 131 75.38 -73.91 -52.32
CA ALA A 131 76.79 -73.60 -52.61
C ALA A 131 77.70 -74.82 -52.42
N ARG A 132 77.38 -75.70 -51.48
CA ARG A 132 78.10 -76.90 -51.18
C ARG A 132 77.91 -77.99 -52.23
N ALA A 133 76.70 -77.99 -52.94
CA ALA A 133 76.42 -78.91 -54.03
C ALA A 133 76.97 -78.49 -55.42
N GLY A 134 77.73 -77.45 -55.52
CA GLY A 134 78.43 -76.97 -56.73
C GLY A 134 77.48 -76.68 -57.89
N GLU A 135 77.82 -77.11 -59.10
CA GLU A 135 77.01 -76.85 -60.31
C GLU A 135 75.56 -77.46 -60.24
N HIS A 136 75.37 -78.49 -59.46
CA HIS A 136 74.04 -79.09 -59.24
C HIS A 136 73.15 -78.31 -58.32
N GLY A 137 73.71 -77.35 -57.57
CA GLY A 137 72.98 -76.51 -56.60
C GLY A 137 72.52 -75.15 -57.10
N LEU A 138 72.91 -74.72 -58.35
CA LEU A 138 72.64 -73.41 -58.88
C LEU A 138 71.11 -73.01 -58.85
N GLY A 139 70.25 -73.94 -59.25
CA GLY A 139 68.77 -73.75 -59.22
C GLY A 139 68.23 -73.58 -57.78
N PHE A 140 68.80 -74.33 -56.84
CA PHE A 140 68.43 -74.21 -55.42
C PHE A 140 68.94 -72.92 -54.76
N ALA A 141 70.12 -72.42 -55.19
CA ALA A 141 70.63 -71.12 -54.72
C ALA A 141 69.76 -69.95 -55.10
N VAL A 142 69.18 -69.96 -56.32
CA VAL A 142 68.24 -68.93 -56.74
C VAL A 142 66.95 -68.94 -55.89
N VAL A 143 66.37 -70.16 -55.70
CA VAL A 143 65.18 -70.31 -54.87
C VAL A 143 65.46 -69.87 -53.39
N ALA A 144 66.60 -70.26 -52.86
CA ALA A 144 66.99 -69.89 -51.52
C ALA A 144 67.19 -68.35 -51.37
N SER A 145 67.75 -67.68 -52.40
CA SER A 145 67.87 -66.20 -52.43
C SER A 145 66.47 -65.54 -52.51
N GLU A 146 65.57 -66.11 -53.34
CA GLU A 146 64.21 -65.57 -53.46
C GLU A 146 63.42 -65.70 -52.12
N VAL A 147 63.52 -66.85 -51.48
CA VAL A 147 62.95 -67.12 -50.13
C VAL A 147 63.56 -66.18 -49.08
N ARG A 148 64.82 -65.92 -49.15
CA ARG A 148 65.48 -64.96 -48.27
C ARG A 148 64.95 -63.52 -48.49
N GLN A 149 64.78 -63.10 -49.74
CA GLN A 149 64.23 -61.81 -50.08
C GLN A 149 62.77 -61.64 -49.59
N LEU A 150 61.95 -62.69 -49.75
CA LEU A 150 60.60 -62.81 -49.26
C LEU A 150 60.53 -62.74 -47.74
N ALA A 151 61.48 -63.37 -47.04
CA ALA A 151 61.59 -63.33 -45.59
C ALA A 151 61.94 -61.91 -45.07
N ASP A 152 62.89 -61.26 -45.78
CA ASP A 152 63.26 -59.87 -45.49
C ASP A 152 62.09 -58.90 -45.76
N GLN A 153 61.36 -59.05 -46.85
CA GLN A 153 60.16 -58.28 -47.15
C GLN A 153 59.03 -58.52 -46.14
N THR A 154 58.81 -59.79 -45.70
CA THR A 154 57.84 -60.16 -44.70
C THR A 154 58.19 -59.52 -43.36
N ARG A 155 59.46 -59.58 -42.93
CA ARG A 155 59.91 -58.86 -41.70
C ARG A 155 59.72 -57.34 -41.81
N GLY A 156 60.13 -56.72 -42.91
CA GLY A 156 59.93 -55.28 -43.11
C GLY A 156 58.46 -54.86 -43.11
N SER A 157 57.57 -55.79 -43.67
CA SER A 157 56.13 -55.54 -43.63
C SER A 157 55.56 -55.69 -42.22
N ALA A 158 56.05 -56.65 -41.44
CA ALA A 158 55.68 -56.81 -40.02
C ALA A 158 56.16 -55.62 -39.18
N GLU A 159 57.36 -55.14 -39.41
CA GLU A 159 57.87 -53.89 -38.68
C GLU A 159 57.03 -52.67 -39.03
N ARG A 160 56.66 -52.46 -40.30
CA ARG A 160 55.75 -51.41 -40.73
C ARG A 160 54.37 -51.58 -40.12
N ALA A 161 53.80 -52.79 -40.11
CA ALA A 161 52.50 -53.09 -39.52
C ALA A 161 52.52 -52.80 -38.01
N ASN A 162 53.63 -53.16 -37.29
CA ASN A 162 53.76 -52.89 -35.88
C ASN A 162 53.81 -51.39 -35.57
N ALA A 163 54.52 -50.61 -36.42
CA ALA A 163 54.53 -49.14 -36.29
C ALA A 163 53.19 -48.49 -36.61
N SER A 164 52.32 -49.17 -37.43
CA SER A 164 50.98 -48.69 -37.79
C SER A 164 49.90 -49.09 -36.79
N ILE A 165 50.19 -50.02 -35.86
CA ILE A 165 49.30 -50.44 -34.75
C ILE A 165 49.54 -49.48 -33.54
N ASP A 166 49.50 -48.17 -33.79
CA ASP A 166 49.50 -47.16 -32.73
C ASP A 166 48.07 -46.63 -32.55
N PHE A 167 47.47 -47.02 -31.44
CA PHE A 167 46.15 -46.54 -31.02
C PHE A 167 46.22 -45.34 -30.08
N SER A 168 47.38 -44.67 -29.99
CA SER A 168 47.56 -43.49 -29.12
C SER A 168 46.59 -42.35 -29.47
N ASP A 169 46.37 -42.09 -30.74
CA ASP A 169 45.44 -41.09 -31.23
C ASP A 169 44.02 -41.41 -30.82
N VAL A 170 43.57 -42.66 -30.98
CA VAL A 170 42.24 -43.11 -30.59
C VAL A 170 42.05 -42.97 -29.06
N ARG A 171 43.08 -43.33 -28.28
CA ARG A 171 43.04 -43.12 -26.81
C ARG A 171 42.96 -41.66 -26.46
N HIS A 172 43.68 -40.81 -27.15
CA HIS A 172 43.66 -39.38 -26.94
C HIS A 172 42.27 -38.79 -27.28
N GLU A 173 41.68 -39.13 -28.42
CA GLU A 173 40.34 -38.74 -28.81
C GLU A 173 39.28 -39.21 -27.81
N MET A 174 39.38 -40.44 -27.31
CA MET A 174 38.50 -40.98 -26.27
C MET A 174 38.61 -40.21 -24.95
N GLN A 175 39.84 -39.81 -24.55
CA GLN A 175 40.03 -38.97 -23.37
C GLN A 175 39.44 -37.57 -23.57
N GLN A 176 39.60 -36.97 -24.76
CA GLN A 176 38.99 -35.68 -25.10
C GLN A 176 37.46 -35.77 -25.09
N LEU A 177 36.90 -36.81 -25.68
CA LEU A 177 35.46 -37.03 -25.68
C LEU A 177 34.92 -37.17 -24.24
N ARG A 178 35.60 -37.94 -23.40
CA ARG A 178 35.25 -38.10 -21.97
C ARG A 178 35.26 -36.74 -21.26
N ALA A 179 36.29 -35.93 -21.45
CA ALA A 179 36.42 -34.62 -20.88
C ALA A 179 35.32 -33.65 -21.35
N ALA A 180 35.02 -33.66 -22.65
CA ALA A 180 33.99 -32.84 -23.25
C ALA A 180 32.58 -33.19 -22.71
N VAL A 181 32.28 -34.47 -22.61
CA VAL A 181 30.99 -34.94 -22.06
C VAL A 181 30.88 -34.60 -20.57
N SER A 182 31.94 -34.81 -19.80
CA SER A 182 31.96 -34.44 -18.38
C SER A 182 31.72 -32.93 -18.18
N ALA A 183 32.35 -32.07 -18.98
CA ALA A 183 32.13 -30.64 -18.97
C ALA A 183 30.69 -30.24 -19.36
N MET A 184 30.12 -30.92 -20.37
CA MET A 184 28.74 -30.69 -20.78
C MET A 184 27.74 -31.07 -19.69
N LEU A 185 27.94 -32.19 -19.00
CA LEU A 185 27.09 -32.65 -17.90
C LEU A 185 27.19 -31.72 -16.69
N ALA A 186 28.38 -31.22 -16.34
CA ALA A 186 28.55 -30.24 -15.32
C ALA A 186 27.80 -28.93 -15.64
N THR A 187 27.88 -28.46 -16.89
CA THR A 187 27.13 -27.29 -17.36
C THR A 187 25.61 -27.48 -17.28
N LEU A 188 25.12 -28.66 -17.57
CA LEU A 188 23.70 -29.02 -17.44
C LEU A 188 23.26 -29.03 -15.97
N GLN A 189 24.11 -29.54 -15.09
CA GLN A 189 23.85 -29.54 -13.64
C GLN A 189 23.77 -28.13 -13.07
N ASP A 190 24.71 -27.26 -13.44
CA ASP A 190 24.68 -25.85 -13.04
C ASP A 190 23.42 -25.13 -13.55
N ARG A 191 23.03 -25.37 -14.81
CA ARG A 191 21.78 -24.79 -15.36
C ARG A 191 20.52 -25.28 -14.67
N ALA A 192 20.47 -26.55 -14.27
CA ALA A 192 19.34 -27.10 -13.55
C ALA A 192 19.23 -26.47 -12.15
N GLN A 193 20.37 -26.25 -11.50
CA GLN A 193 20.43 -25.60 -10.20
C GLN A 193 19.99 -24.14 -10.29
N ASP A 194 20.48 -23.38 -11.28
CA ASP A 194 20.06 -21.99 -11.56
C ASP A 194 18.54 -21.93 -11.84
N THR A 195 18.02 -22.87 -12.63
CA THR A 195 16.59 -22.95 -12.94
C THR A 195 15.75 -23.21 -11.68
N SER A 196 16.19 -24.12 -10.81
CA SER A 196 15.52 -24.41 -9.54
C SER A 196 15.50 -23.20 -8.62
N GLU A 197 16.59 -22.42 -8.56
CA GLU A 197 16.68 -21.22 -7.77
C GLU A 197 15.81 -20.09 -8.32
N ARG A 198 15.72 -19.95 -9.64
CA ARG A 198 14.79 -19.01 -10.29
C ARG A 198 13.33 -19.36 -10.05
N ILE A 199 12.98 -20.66 -10.12
CA ILE A 199 11.64 -21.13 -9.77
C ILE A 199 11.31 -20.74 -8.33
N ARG A 200 12.20 -21.03 -7.37
CA ARG A 200 12.02 -20.66 -5.96
C ARG A 200 11.81 -19.16 -5.78
N THR A 201 12.59 -18.33 -6.47
CA THR A 201 12.46 -16.88 -6.45
C THR A 201 11.09 -16.41 -6.97
N VAL A 202 10.62 -16.95 -8.08
CA VAL A 202 9.31 -16.61 -8.66
C VAL A 202 8.18 -17.00 -7.69
N PHE A 203 8.23 -18.16 -7.07
CA PHE A 203 7.21 -18.59 -6.12
C PHE A 203 7.19 -17.71 -4.87
N THR A 204 8.35 -17.32 -4.35
CA THR A 204 8.45 -16.38 -3.21
C THR A 204 7.86 -15.02 -3.56
N GLN A 205 8.13 -14.52 -4.77
CA GLN A 205 7.56 -13.27 -5.26
C GLN A 205 6.03 -13.36 -5.40
N VAL A 206 5.52 -14.41 -6.02
CA VAL A 206 4.07 -14.64 -6.16
C VAL A 206 3.40 -14.77 -4.78
N GLY A 207 4.03 -15.47 -3.84
CA GLY A 207 3.56 -15.55 -2.46
C GLY A 207 3.44 -14.16 -1.79
N GLY A 208 4.43 -13.30 -2.00
CA GLY A 208 4.42 -11.91 -1.53
C GLY A 208 3.30 -11.06 -2.16
N GLU A 209 3.08 -11.23 -3.47
CA GLU A 209 1.99 -10.55 -4.18
C GLU A 209 0.61 -11.02 -3.69
N LEU A 210 0.41 -12.33 -3.50
CA LEU A 210 -0.81 -12.87 -2.93
C LEU A 210 -1.07 -12.39 -1.50
N ALA A 211 -0.03 -12.23 -0.67
CA ALA A 211 -0.16 -11.66 0.66
C ALA A 211 -0.60 -10.19 0.61
N THR A 212 -0.07 -9.43 -0.35
CA THR A 212 -0.44 -8.03 -0.58
C THR A 212 -1.89 -7.90 -1.03
N ILE A 213 -2.33 -8.74 -1.98
CA ILE A 213 -3.73 -8.76 -2.44
C ILE A 213 -4.67 -9.11 -1.27
N ALA A 214 -4.33 -10.08 -0.45
CA ALA A 214 -5.13 -10.45 0.72
C ALA A 214 -5.23 -9.30 1.74
N ALA A 215 -4.13 -8.59 2.01
CA ALA A 215 -4.15 -7.43 2.89
C ALA A 215 -5.03 -6.30 2.33
N ASN A 216 -4.96 -6.05 1.03
CA ASN A 216 -5.80 -5.07 0.35
C ASN A 216 -7.27 -5.46 0.38
N ASN A 217 -7.59 -6.73 0.12
CA ASN A 217 -8.97 -7.23 0.18
C ASN A 217 -9.56 -7.12 1.58
N LYS A 218 -8.78 -7.43 2.61
CA LYS A 218 -9.18 -7.21 4.00
C LYS A 218 -9.47 -5.73 4.28
N ALA A 219 -8.63 -4.82 3.78
CA ALA A 219 -8.86 -3.37 3.90
C ALA A 219 -10.16 -2.93 3.21
N ILE A 220 -10.48 -3.51 2.04
CA ILE A 220 -11.75 -3.29 1.36
C ILE A 220 -12.93 -3.74 2.23
N GLY A 221 -12.84 -4.92 2.85
CA GLY A 221 -13.88 -5.43 3.76
C GLY A 221 -14.11 -4.53 4.96
N GLU A 222 -13.05 -4.02 5.59
CA GLU A 222 -13.14 -3.09 6.72
C GLU A 222 -13.77 -1.75 6.29
N ALA A 223 -13.37 -1.20 5.13
CA ALA A 223 -13.96 0.01 4.58
C ALA A 223 -15.46 -0.16 4.25
N LEU A 224 -15.83 -1.31 3.70
CA LEU A 224 -17.23 -1.65 3.43
C LEU A 224 -18.08 -1.73 4.69
N GLY A 225 -17.53 -2.24 5.80
CA GLY A 225 -18.19 -2.22 7.09
C GLY A 225 -18.56 -0.80 7.51
N ALA A 226 -17.60 0.13 7.45
CA ALA A 226 -17.83 1.55 7.76
C ALA A 226 -18.87 2.20 6.82
N VAL A 227 -18.82 1.90 5.52
CA VAL A 227 -19.82 2.37 4.55
C VAL A 227 -21.21 1.82 4.86
N THR A 228 -21.33 0.54 5.18
CA THR A 228 -22.61 -0.10 5.53
C THR A 228 -23.23 0.55 6.77
N ASP A 229 -22.41 0.81 7.80
CA ASP A 229 -22.87 1.51 9.00
C ASP A 229 -23.32 2.95 8.70
N SER A 230 -22.58 3.66 7.83
CA SER A 230 -22.94 5.01 7.41
C SER A 230 -24.25 5.04 6.61
N VAL A 231 -24.43 4.07 5.71
CA VAL A 231 -25.67 3.89 4.93
C VAL A 231 -26.85 3.61 5.86
N ALA A 232 -26.69 2.70 6.83
CA ALA A 232 -27.75 2.37 7.81
C ALA A 232 -28.16 3.59 8.65
N ARG A 233 -27.17 4.40 9.09
CA ARG A 233 -27.45 5.66 9.79
C ARG A 233 -28.17 6.67 8.91
N ALA A 234 -27.70 6.86 7.67
CA ALA A 234 -28.34 7.76 6.71
C ALA A 234 -29.78 7.32 6.38
N GLU A 235 -30.03 6.02 6.28
CA GLU A 235 -31.37 5.46 6.09
C GLU A 235 -32.28 5.77 7.28
N GLY A 236 -31.80 5.54 8.50
CA GLY A 236 -32.56 5.88 9.73
C GLY A 236 -32.87 7.36 9.82
N ARG A 237 -31.89 8.23 9.53
CA ARG A 237 -32.07 9.69 9.55
C ARG A 237 -33.05 10.18 8.48
N THR A 238 -32.94 9.66 7.27
CA THR A 238 -33.89 10.02 6.19
C THR A 238 -35.30 9.53 6.47
N ALA A 239 -35.46 8.37 7.10
CA ALA A 239 -36.75 7.87 7.55
C ALA A 239 -37.36 8.79 8.63
N ALA A 240 -36.59 9.16 9.64
CA ALA A 240 -37.01 10.09 10.69
C ALA A 240 -37.35 11.48 10.13
N ALA A 241 -36.57 12.00 9.18
CA ALA A 241 -36.85 13.27 8.51
C ALA A 241 -38.15 13.25 7.72
N VAL A 242 -38.43 12.14 7.00
CA VAL A 242 -39.72 11.96 6.28
C VAL A 242 -40.88 11.95 7.26
N GLU A 243 -40.79 11.21 8.36
CA GLU A 243 -41.81 11.11 9.39
C GLU A 243 -42.06 12.47 10.07
N LEU A 244 -41.00 13.18 10.44
CA LEU A 244 -41.08 14.50 11.03
C LEU A 244 -41.74 15.50 10.09
N ALA A 245 -41.28 15.58 8.83
CA ALA A 245 -41.79 16.51 7.84
C ALA A 245 -43.30 16.25 7.57
N SER A 246 -43.70 15.00 7.41
CA SER A 246 -45.10 14.59 7.17
C SER A 246 -46.00 14.95 8.36
N THR A 247 -45.53 14.65 9.59
CA THR A 247 -46.29 14.94 10.82
C THR A 247 -46.39 16.43 11.08
N ALA A 248 -45.29 17.18 10.85
CA ALA A 248 -45.29 18.63 10.99
C ALA A 248 -46.18 19.33 9.96
N ALA A 249 -46.14 18.88 8.69
CA ALA A 249 -47.03 19.38 7.64
C ALA A 249 -48.52 19.17 7.98
N THR A 250 -48.84 18.02 8.57
CA THR A 250 -50.20 17.68 9.03
C THR A 250 -50.59 18.57 10.22
N ALA A 251 -49.74 18.76 11.20
CA ALA A 251 -50.00 19.62 12.36
C ALA A 251 -50.26 21.09 11.95
N LEU A 252 -49.52 21.60 10.98
CA LEU A 252 -49.72 22.95 10.45
C LEU A 252 -51.04 23.07 9.69
N ARG A 253 -51.39 22.11 8.83
CA ARG A 253 -52.67 22.10 8.09
C ARG A 253 -53.88 22.03 9.00
N GLU A 254 -53.73 21.36 10.15
CA GLU A 254 -54.78 21.24 11.15
C GLU A 254 -54.83 22.41 12.15
N GLY A 255 -54.00 23.44 11.94
CA GLY A 255 -53.95 24.62 12.81
C GLY A 255 -53.42 24.33 14.23
N ARG A 256 -52.51 23.34 14.37
CA ARG A 256 -51.94 22.92 15.64
C ARG A 256 -50.40 23.17 15.72
N PRO A 257 -49.88 24.38 15.46
CA PRO A 257 -48.46 24.66 15.45
C PRO A 257 -47.78 24.46 16.83
N ALA A 258 -48.54 24.59 17.91
CA ALA A 258 -48.04 24.39 19.28
C ALA A 258 -47.53 22.96 19.57
N THR A 259 -47.85 21.99 18.70
CA THR A 259 -47.37 20.60 18.83
C THR A 259 -46.00 20.38 18.22
N LEU A 260 -45.50 21.29 17.37
CA LEU A 260 -44.23 21.18 16.65
C LEU A 260 -43.00 20.97 17.54
N PRO A 261 -42.78 21.71 18.67
CA PRO A 261 -41.64 21.50 19.53
C PRO A 261 -41.58 20.06 20.08
N GLY A 262 -42.74 19.51 20.50
CA GLY A 262 -42.79 18.14 20.99
C GLY A 262 -42.55 17.07 19.92
N LEU A 263 -42.92 17.33 18.66
CA LEU A 263 -42.61 16.46 17.53
C LEU A 263 -41.14 16.48 17.20
N MET A 264 -40.51 17.66 17.17
CA MET A 264 -39.08 17.82 16.96
C MET A 264 -38.26 17.08 18.02
N GLN A 265 -38.63 17.22 19.30
CA GLN A 265 -37.98 16.53 20.41
C GLN A 265 -38.11 14.99 20.28
N LYS A 266 -39.27 14.48 19.89
CA LYS A 266 -39.46 13.03 19.63
C LYS A 266 -38.65 12.52 18.45
N ALA A 267 -38.40 13.37 17.46
CA ALA A 267 -37.54 13.04 16.32
C ALA A 267 -36.04 13.16 16.64
N GLY A 268 -35.68 13.40 17.89
CA GLY A 268 -34.31 13.55 18.30
C GLY A 268 -33.69 14.93 17.92
N CYS A 269 -34.51 15.88 17.45
CA CYS A 269 -34.04 17.22 17.21
C CYS A 269 -33.97 17.98 18.55
N ARG A 270 -32.80 18.56 18.84
CA ARG A 270 -32.67 19.46 19.99
C ARG A 270 -33.46 20.74 19.73
N VAL A 271 -34.35 21.05 20.61
CA VAL A 271 -35.01 22.36 20.65
C VAL A 271 -34.45 23.10 21.88
N PRO A 272 -33.44 23.94 21.72
CA PRO A 272 -32.89 24.67 22.81
C PRO A 272 -33.96 25.62 23.38
N PRO A 273 -33.96 25.87 24.70
CA PRO A 273 -34.88 26.87 25.27
C PRO A 273 -34.61 28.26 24.68
N PRO A 274 -35.61 29.14 24.64
CA PRO A 274 -35.42 30.50 24.18
C PRO A 274 -34.26 31.19 24.92
N GLY A 275 -33.35 31.79 24.16
CA GLY A 275 -32.16 32.45 24.73
C GLY A 275 -31.04 31.49 25.12
N TYR A 276 -31.08 30.22 24.72
CA TYR A 276 -30.00 29.27 24.95
C TYR A 276 -28.72 29.74 24.25
N ASP A 277 -27.61 29.69 24.99
CA ASP A 277 -26.26 30.06 24.56
C ASP A 277 -25.28 28.93 24.88
N ARG A 278 -24.61 28.40 23.86
CA ARG A 278 -23.71 27.24 24.01
C ARG A 278 -22.47 27.57 24.82
N LEU A 279 -21.89 28.77 24.67
CA LEU A 279 -20.73 29.19 25.45
C LEU A 279 -21.08 29.28 26.93
N GLU A 280 -22.23 29.89 27.25
CA GLU A 280 -22.70 30.03 28.62
C GLU A 280 -22.93 28.64 29.28
N ASP A 281 -23.47 27.71 28.51
CA ASP A 281 -23.65 26.32 28.95
C ASP A 281 -22.30 25.64 29.23
N VAL A 282 -21.31 25.77 28.34
CA VAL A 282 -19.94 25.25 28.50
C VAL A 282 -19.31 25.82 29.79
N LEU A 283 -19.41 27.12 29.98
CA LEU A 283 -18.85 27.80 31.16
C LEU A 283 -19.54 27.34 32.47
N ARG A 284 -20.87 27.23 32.46
CA ARG A 284 -21.67 26.80 33.59
C ARG A 284 -21.38 25.35 34.01
N ARG A 285 -21.22 24.43 33.06
CA ARG A 285 -20.89 23.03 33.35
C ARG A 285 -19.40 22.79 33.57
N GLY A 286 -18.53 23.80 33.31
CA GLY A 286 -17.09 23.73 33.53
C GLY A 286 -16.35 22.78 32.60
N ARG A 287 -16.96 22.40 31.48
CA ARG A 287 -16.44 21.35 30.57
C ARG A 287 -16.76 21.66 29.12
N LEU A 288 -15.73 21.57 28.26
CA LEU A 288 -15.83 21.64 26.79
C LEU A 288 -15.80 20.21 26.22
N LEU A 289 -16.78 19.84 25.41
CA LEU A 289 -16.87 18.57 24.72
C LEU A 289 -16.37 18.74 23.28
N VAL A 290 -15.31 18.04 22.94
CA VAL A 290 -14.63 18.14 21.64
C VAL A 290 -14.73 16.83 20.91
N ALA A 291 -15.36 16.81 19.73
CA ALA A 291 -15.32 15.64 18.84
C ALA A 291 -13.98 15.60 18.11
N ILE A 292 -13.34 14.44 18.14
CA ILE A 292 -11.99 14.24 17.62
C ILE A 292 -11.77 12.80 17.16
N GLU A 293 -11.06 12.63 16.05
CA GLU A 293 -10.60 11.32 15.55
C GLU A 293 -9.39 10.84 16.40
N PRO A 294 -9.45 9.63 17.01
CA PRO A 294 -8.39 9.19 17.93
C PRO A 294 -7.18 8.51 17.27
N SER A 295 -7.16 8.37 15.94
CA SER A 295 -6.14 7.58 15.21
C SER A 295 -5.23 8.41 14.31
N PHE A 296 -5.41 9.73 14.25
CA PHE A 296 -4.57 10.62 13.45
C PHE A 296 -3.20 10.85 14.10
N VAL A 297 -2.21 10.09 13.70
CA VAL A 297 -0.83 10.26 14.19
C VAL A 297 -0.35 11.69 13.90
N GLY A 298 0.21 12.35 14.91
CA GLY A 298 0.64 13.74 14.83
C GLY A 298 -0.45 14.78 15.12
N LEU A 299 -1.73 14.47 14.92
CA LEU A 299 -2.86 15.37 15.13
C LEU A 299 -3.65 15.01 16.38
N SER A 300 -4.09 13.76 16.49
CA SER A 300 -4.89 13.25 17.62
C SER A 300 -4.75 11.74 17.71
N PHE A 301 -3.84 11.26 18.55
CA PHE A 301 -3.53 9.85 18.64
C PHE A 301 -3.00 9.46 20.03
N ARG A 302 -2.91 8.16 20.27
CA ARG A 302 -2.23 7.62 21.44
C ARG A 302 -0.87 7.06 21.07
N ARG A 303 0.18 7.42 21.82
CA ARG A 303 1.52 6.86 21.62
C ARG A 303 1.55 5.36 21.93
N ARG A 304 0.80 4.96 22.96
CA ARG A 304 0.59 3.55 23.37
C ARG A 304 -0.89 3.33 23.73
N PRO A 305 -1.40 2.12 23.57
CA PRO A 305 -2.74 1.79 24.05
C PRO A 305 -2.92 2.18 25.54
N GLY A 306 -3.99 2.90 25.85
CA GLY A 306 -4.27 3.38 27.22
C GLY A 306 -3.67 4.74 27.59
N ASP A 307 -2.76 5.31 26.81
CA ASP A 307 -2.28 6.67 27.02
C ASP A 307 -3.39 7.69 26.75
N ARG A 308 -3.21 8.92 27.26
CA ARG A 308 -4.04 10.07 26.87
C ARG A 308 -3.80 10.39 25.39
N LEU A 309 -4.80 10.98 24.75
CA LEU A 309 -4.65 11.55 23.43
C LEU A 309 -3.57 12.64 23.46
N ALA A 310 -2.80 12.75 22.38
CA ALA A 310 -1.77 13.74 22.16
C ALA A 310 -1.73 14.09 20.66
N GLY A 311 -1.34 15.28 20.32
CA GLY A 311 -1.26 15.74 18.95
C GLY A 311 -1.55 17.22 18.81
N LEU A 312 -1.43 17.73 17.60
CA LEU A 312 -1.63 19.13 17.30
C LEU A 312 -3.04 19.60 17.67
N ASP A 313 -4.06 18.85 17.25
CA ASP A 313 -5.47 19.18 17.51
C ASP A 313 -5.81 19.09 18.99
N VAL A 314 -5.25 18.09 19.67
CA VAL A 314 -5.41 17.91 21.13
C VAL A 314 -4.84 19.09 21.87
N ASP A 315 -3.61 19.51 21.55
CA ASP A 315 -2.93 20.62 22.21
C ASP A 315 -3.68 21.95 21.98
N TYR A 316 -4.23 22.20 20.77
CA TYR A 316 -5.06 23.37 20.50
C TYR A 316 -6.38 23.37 21.27
N ALA A 317 -7.11 22.26 21.25
CA ALA A 317 -8.38 22.13 21.97
C ALA A 317 -8.21 22.30 23.48
N GLU A 318 -7.17 21.68 24.05
CA GLU A 318 -6.83 21.85 25.47
C GLU A 318 -6.39 23.29 25.81
N ALA A 319 -5.64 23.96 24.92
CA ALA A 319 -5.25 25.36 25.11
C ALA A 319 -6.49 26.28 25.11
N PHE A 320 -7.45 26.04 24.21
CA PHE A 320 -8.71 26.77 24.19
C PHE A 320 -9.54 26.53 25.48
N ALA A 321 -9.67 25.27 25.90
CA ALA A 321 -10.39 24.95 27.15
C ALA A 321 -9.74 25.63 28.37
N ARG A 322 -8.41 25.63 28.47
CA ARG A 322 -7.68 26.36 29.52
C ARG A 322 -7.92 27.87 29.46
N TRP A 323 -7.95 28.43 28.24
CA TRP A 323 -8.24 29.87 28.04
C TRP A 323 -9.65 30.24 28.52
N LEU A 324 -10.63 29.37 28.30
CA LEU A 324 -12.00 29.48 28.82
C LEU A 324 -12.09 29.24 30.34
N GLY A 325 -11.09 28.59 30.95
CA GLY A 325 -11.14 28.19 32.37
C GLY A 325 -11.99 26.94 32.60
N VAL A 326 -12.12 26.06 31.64
CA VAL A 326 -12.89 24.80 31.71
C VAL A 326 -12.00 23.59 31.40
N THR A 327 -12.49 22.38 31.71
CA THR A 327 -11.83 21.14 31.35
C THR A 327 -12.15 20.74 29.90
N CYS A 328 -11.19 20.17 29.19
CA CYS A 328 -11.39 19.57 27.86
C CYS A 328 -11.75 18.10 28.01
N THR A 329 -12.80 17.66 27.32
CA THR A 329 -13.20 16.25 27.24
C THR A 329 -13.37 15.87 25.78
N PHE A 330 -12.64 14.85 25.35
CA PHE A 330 -12.68 14.36 23.99
C PHE A 330 -13.76 13.29 23.80
N LEU A 331 -14.60 13.49 22.79
CA LEU A 331 -15.54 12.51 22.26
C LEU A 331 -14.88 11.85 21.06
N GLU A 332 -14.27 10.70 21.30
CA GLU A 332 -13.55 9.96 20.28
C GLU A 332 -14.52 9.43 19.23
N THR A 333 -14.34 9.85 17.99
CA THR A 333 -15.28 9.58 16.92
C THR A 333 -14.48 9.46 15.61
N PRO A 334 -14.80 8.49 14.73
CA PRO A 334 -14.21 8.45 13.40
C PRO A 334 -14.35 9.80 12.68
N TRP A 335 -13.34 10.19 11.92
CA TRP A 335 -13.23 11.53 11.34
C TRP A 335 -14.46 11.97 10.54
N ASP A 336 -14.97 11.09 9.69
CA ASP A 336 -16.15 11.30 8.85
C ASP A 336 -17.45 11.47 9.66
N LEU A 337 -17.46 11.10 10.93
CA LEU A 337 -18.58 11.19 11.85
C LEU A 337 -18.43 12.34 12.86
N CYS A 338 -17.28 13.01 12.93
CA CYS A 338 -17.03 14.06 13.92
C CYS A 338 -18.06 15.19 13.84
N THR A 339 -18.43 15.63 12.64
CA THR A 339 -19.43 16.71 12.47
C THR A 339 -20.84 16.28 12.86
N GLU A 340 -21.14 14.99 12.77
CA GLU A 340 -22.42 14.46 13.22
C GLU A 340 -22.62 14.57 14.73
N ARG A 341 -21.50 14.60 15.49
CA ARG A 341 -21.55 14.80 16.95
C ARG A 341 -22.07 16.18 17.37
N LEU A 342 -22.06 17.17 16.45
CA LEU A 342 -22.63 18.49 16.70
C LEU A 342 -24.17 18.53 16.65
N GLU A 343 -24.79 17.48 16.10
CA GLU A 343 -26.23 17.40 15.84
C GLU A 343 -26.92 16.30 16.65
N VAL A 344 -26.19 15.54 17.45
CA VAL A 344 -26.74 14.44 18.26
C VAL A 344 -27.57 15.01 19.41
N ALA A 345 -28.78 14.51 19.54
CA ALA A 345 -29.67 14.90 20.62
C ALA A 345 -29.38 14.11 21.91
N GLY A 346 -28.58 14.72 22.78
CA GLY A 346 -28.34 14.17 24.11
C GLY A 346 -27.21 14.89 24.83
N PRO A 347 -27.38 15.24 26.12
CA PRO A 347 -26.45 16.14 26.81
C PRO A 347 -25.05 15.54 27.05
N GLU A 348 -24.88 14.24 26.93
CA GLU A 348 -23.60 13.58 27.16
C GLU A 348 -22.86 13.16 25.86
N GLU A 349 -23.56 13.13 24.74
CA GLU A 349 -23.01 12.68 23.46
C GLU A 349 -22.83 13.78 22.41
N GLU A 350 -23.45 14.95 22.63
CA GLU A 350 -23.35 16.10 21.75
C GLU A 350 -22.05 16.86 21.99
N ALA A 351 -21.23 17.02 20.93
CA ALA A 351 -20.04 17.85 20.99
C ALA A 351 -20.39 19.33 20.93
N ASP A 352 -19.62 20.17 21.61
CA ASP A 352 -19.71 21.61 21.48
C ASP A 352 -18.96 22.11 20.24
N VAL A 353 -17.85 21.45 19.93
CA VAL A 353 -16.94 21.81 18.85
C VAL A 353 -16.30 20.56 18.25
N VAL A 354 -16.07 20.56 16.96
CA VAL A 354 -15.18 19.61 16.29
C VAL A 354 -13.81 20.27 16.16
N TRP A 355 -12.79 19.58 16.67
CA TRP A 355 -11.40 19.98 16.52
C TRP A 355 -10.59 18.77 16.10
N SER A 356 -10.62 18.48 14.81
CA SER A 356 -10.12 17.22 14.24
C SER A 356 -9.75 17.35 12.77
N ALA A 357 -8.69 18.11 12.50
CA ALA A 357 -8.13 18.24 11.14
C ALA A 357 -9.19 18.50 10.06
N LEU A 358 -10.11 19.45 10.31
CA LEU A 358 -11.18 19.76 9.37
C LEU A 358 -10.72 20.77 8.31
N PRO A 359 -10.56 20.35 7.04
CA PRO A 359 -10.42 21.28 5.93
C PRO A 359 -11.82 21.84 5.61
N PRO A 360 -12.04 23.17 5.63
CA PRO A 360 -13.33 23.74 5.34
C PRO A 360 -13.83 23.40 3.93
N ASN A 361 -14.98 22.74 3.86
CA ASN A 361 -15.67 22.40 2.62
C ASN A 361 -17.17 22.24 2.84
N THR A 362 -17.95 22.16 1.75
CA THR A 362 -19.43 22.07 1.78
C THR A 362 -19.97 20.67 2.09
N GLY A 363 -19.12 19.65 2.06
CA GLY A 363 -19.52 18.24 2.23
C GLY A 363 -19.72 17.81 3.68
N LEU A 364 -19.29 18.63 4.65
CA LEU A 364 -19.25 18.28 6.08
C LEU A 364 -20.53 18.65 6.86
N GLY A 365 -21.61 19.05 6.19
CA GLY A 365 -22.90 19.30 6.80
C GLY A 365 -23.14 20.77 7.20
N PRO A 366 -24.23 21.07 7.95
CA PRO A 366 -24.61 22.42 8.34
C PRO A 366 -23.79 22.92 9.52
N ILE A 367 -22.51 23.20 9.29
CA ILE A 367 -21.56 23.68 10.29
C ILE A 367 -21.06 25.08 9.99
N ALA A 368 -20.51 25.74 10.98
CA ALA A 368 -19.83 27.01 10.86
C ALA A 368 -18.39 26.89 11.34
N TYR A 369 -17.46 27.45 10.58
CA TYR A 369 -16.03 27.33 10.77
C TYR A 369 -15.45 28.53 11.53
N SER A 370 -14.46 28.26 12.35
CA SER A 370 -13.59 29.29 12.91
C SER A 370 -12.63 29.84 11.84
N ARG A 371 -11.89 30.91 12.20
CA ARG A 371 -10.66 31.21 11.48
C ARG A 371 -9.71 30.00 11.55
N PRO A 372 -8.74 29.86 10.61
CA PRO A 372 -7.76 28.79 10.67
C PRO A 372 -7.00 28.77 12.00
N TYR A 373 -6.88 27.58 12.63
CA TYR A 373 -6.02 27.43 13.79
C TYR A 373 -4.59 27.08 13.40
N THR A 374 -4.38 26.36 12.30
CA THR A 374 -3.07 26.04 11.73
C THR A 374 -3.09 26.06 10.22
N TYR A 375 -1.93 26.33 9.63
CA TYR A 375 -1.65 26.14 8.21
C TYR A 375 -0.62 25.03 8.07
N LEU A 376 -0.70 24.26 6.99
CA LEU A 376 0.13 23.10 6.77
C LEU A 376 0.37 22.84 5.28
N ASP A 377 1.46 22.17 4.96
CA ASP A 377 1.76 21.73 3.62
C ASP A 377 1.14 20.35 3.35
N PHE A 378 0.69 20.13 2.12
CA PHE A 378 0.33 18.81 1.62
C PHE A 378 1.57 18.18 0.99
N VAL A 379 2.14 17.18 1.66
CA VAL A 379 3.49 16.68 1.39
C VAL A 379 3.48 15.28 0.78
N LEU A 380 4.61 14.90 0.21
CA LEU A 380 4.89 13.53 -0.20
C LEU A 380 5.83 12.87 0.82
N ALA A 381 5.47 11.68 1.28
CA ALA A 381 6.33 10.83 2.10
C ALA A 381 6.71 9.56 1.34
N ARG A 382 7.91 9.05 1.62
CA ARG A 382 8.45 7.81 1.05
C ARG A 382 9.05 6.91 2.12
N ARG A 383 9.40 5.68 1.78
CA ARG A 383 10.27 4.89 2.64
C ARG A 383 11.65 5.54 2.74
N ALA A 384 12.23 5.52 3.95
CA ALA A 384 13.58 6.01 4.15
C ALA A 384 14.57 5.25 3.26
N GLY A 385 15.44 6.01 2.56
CA GLY A 385 16.41 5.45 1.62
C GLY A 385 15.88 5.08 0.24
N ASP A 386 14.61 5.26 -0.06
CA ASP A 386 14.08 5.04 -1.41
C ASP A 386 14.34 6.25 -2.31
N HIS A 387 15.56 6.34 -2.84
CA HIS A 387 15.98 7.46 -3.67
C HIS A 387 15.37 7.50 -5.07
N ARG A 388 14.53 6.53 -5.45
CA ARG A 388 13.77 6.54 -6.71
C ARG A 388 12.77 7.70 -6.73
N ILE A 389 12.23 8.07 -5.56
CA ILE A 389 11.18 9.09 -5.41
C ILE A 389 11.79 10.32 -4.76
N ARG A 390 11.94 11.40 -5.51
CA ARG A 390 12.45 12.71 -5.05
C ARG A 390 11.37 13.79 -5.09
N GLY A 391 10.25 13.50 -5.76
CA GLY A 391 9.11 14.39 -5.89
C GLY A 391 7.99 13.77 -6.73
N ILE A 392 6.92 14.55 -6.97
CA ILE A 392 5.73 14.08 -7.71
C ILE A 392 6.04 13.63 -9.13
N GLY A 393 7.11 14.16 -9.76
CA GLY A 393 7.53 13.77 -11.11
C GLY A 393 8.02 12.34 -11.23
N ASP A 394 8.48 11.75 -10.12
CA ASP A 394 9.05 10.39 -10.09
C ASP A 394 7.97 9.31 -9.80
N LEU A 395 6.70 9.69 -9.64
CA LEU A 395 5.61 8.77 -9.26
C LEU A 395 5.02 7.97 -10.42
N GLY A 396 5.53 8.15 -11.65
CA GLY A 396 5.05 7.43 -12.83
C GLY A 396 5.11 5.91 -12.67
N GLY A 397 3.96 5.24 -12.84
CA GLY A 397 3.86 3.78 -12.71
C GLY A 397 3.89 3.24 -11.27
N LEU A 398 4.07 4.10 -10.26
CA LEU A 398 4.12 3.71 -8.84
C LEU A 398 2.73 3.68 -8.19
N THR A 399 2.62 3.00 -7.06
CA THR A 399 1.43 3.00 -6.21
C THR A 399 1.55 4.09 -5.15
N VAL A 400 0.61 5.03 -5.17
CA VAL A 400 0.56 6.15 -4.21
C VAL A 400 -0.60 5.96 -3.25
N GLY A 401 -0.33 6.09 -1.95
CA GLY A 401 -1.35 6.16 -0.91
C GLY A 401 -1.85 7.59 -0.72
N VAL A 402 -3.11 7.73 -0.36
CA VAL A 402 -3.74 9.01 0.00
C VAL A 402 -4.81 8.75 1.07
N VAL A 403 -5.13 9.75 1.89
CA VAL A 403 -6.30 9.70 2.77
C VAL A 403 -7.56 9.81 1.92
N ASN A 404 -8.62 9.10 2.28
CA ASN A 404 -9.91 9.16 1.57
C ASN A 404 -10.64 10.48 1.86
N ASP A 405 -10.10 11.55 1.32
CA ASP A 405 -10.62 12.93 1.40
C ASP A 405 -10.75 13.51 -0.01
N PRO A 406 -11.94 14.02 -0.38
CA PRO A 406 -12.15 14.68 -1.67
C PRO A 406 -11.18 15.82 -1.97
N SER A 407 -10.75 16.56 -0.94
CA SER A 407 -9.78 17.67 -1.08
C SER A 407 -8.38 17.15 -1.45
N ALA A 408 -7.99 16.00 -0.89
CA ALA A 408 -6.72 15.34 -1.22
C ALA A 408 -6.72 14.86 -2.69
N PHE A 409 -7.82 14.24 -3.14
CA PHE A 409 -7.95 13.84 -4.56
C PHE A 409 -7.87 15.04 -5.50
N ALA A 410 -8.62 16.12 -5.20
CA ALA A 410 -8.61 17.33 -6.01
C ALA A 410 -7.20 17.96 -6.08
N THR A 411 -6.45 17.94 -4.99
CA THR A 411 -5.07 18.45 -4.94
C THR A 411 -4.12 17.62 -5.79
N LEU A 412 -4.17 16.29 -5.71
CA LEU A 412 -3.36 15.42 -6.56
C LEU A 412 -3.69 15.61 -8.06
N GLU A 413 -4.98 15.78 -8.37
CA GLU A 413 -5.45 16.04 -9.72
C GLU A 413 -4.95 17.39 -10.26
N ALA A 414 -5.03 18.46 -9.45
CA ALA A 414 -4.53 19.79 -9.77
C ALA A 414 -2.99 19.79 -9.93
N ALA A 415 -2.27 18.98 -9.17
CA ALA A 415 -0.83 18.77 -9.33
C ALA A 415 -0.45 18.00 -10.59
N GLY A 416 -1.44 17.54 -11.38
CA GLY A 416 -1.24 16.85 -12.65
C GLY A 416 -1.05 15.34 -12.52
N LEU A 417 -1.39 14.75 -11.38
CA LEU A 417 -1.37 13.31 -11.20
C LEU A 417 -2.64 12.68 -11.79
N ARG A 418 -2.47 11.55 -12.48
CA ARG A 418 -3.56 10.78 -13.08
C ARG A 418 -3.49 9.33 -12.62
N TRP A 419 -4.68 8.74 -12.38
CA TRP A 419 -4.87 7.34 -12.02
C TRP A 419 -6.08 6.77 -12.77
N SER A 420 -6.47 5.54 -12.54
CA SER A 420 -7.57 4.89 -13.28
C SER A 420 -8.87 5.71 -13.28
N GLY A 421 -9.21 6.37 -12.17
CA GLY A 421 -10.46 7.12 -12.01
C GLY A 421 -10.51 8.47 -12.74
N ASN A 422 -9.36 9.09 -13.06
CA ASN A 422 -9.31 10.42 -13.67
C ASN A 422 -8.37 10.52 -14.90
N ARG A 423 -7.97 9.38 -15.47
CA ARG A 423 -7.00 9.30 -16.58
C ARG A 423 -7.39 10.14 -17.80
N GLN A 424 -8.70 10.30 -18.03
CA GLN A 424 -9.25 11.04 -19.17
C GLN A 424 -9.24 12.57 -18.97
N LEU A 425 -8.99 13.06 -17.76
CA LEU A 425 -9.02 14.49 -17.50
C LEU A 425 -7.78 15.20 -18.08
N PRO A 426 -7.93 16.42 -18.62
CA PRO A 426 -6.82 17.19 -19.18
C PRO A 426 -5.81 17.59 -18.11
N GLY A 427 -4.60 18.01 -18.54
CA GLY A 427 -3.57 18.54 -17.64
C GLY A 427 -2.77 17.48 -16.88
N GLY A 428 -2.89 16.18 -17.25
CA GLY A 428 -2.06 15.12 -16.68
C GLY A 428 -0.58 15.29 -17.00
N ARG A 429 0.27 15.17 -16.00
CA ARG A 429 1.74 15.23 -16.11
C ARG A 429 2.38 13.89 -15.76
N VAL A 430 1.82 13.18 -14.78
CA VAL A 430 2.32 11.91 -14.28
C VAL A 430 1.15 10.93 -14.15
N THR A 431 1.30 9.74 -14.72
CA THR A 431 0.30 8.66 -14.58
C THR A 431 0.79 7.66 -13.54
N LEU A 432 0.05 7.52 -12.46
CA LEU A 432 0.31 6.54 -11.41
C LEU A 432 0.01 5.12 -11.90
N GLY A 433 0.72 4.14 -11.37
CA GLY A 433 0.35 2.74 -11.50
C GLY A 433 -0.97 2.45 -10.78
N ASN A 434 -1.08 2.96 -9.54
CA ASN A 434 -2.31 2.88 -8.75
C ASN A 434 -2.41 4.05 -7.75
N LEU A 435 -3.64 4.39 -7.33
CA LEU A 435 -3.92 5.28 -6.21
C LEU A 435 -4.77 4.52 -5.19
N VAL A 436 -4.25 4.39 -3.96
CA VAL A 436 -4.91 3.68 -2.86
C VAL A 436 -5.40 4.68 -1.83
N ALA A 437 -6.71 4.80 -1.68
CA ALA A 437 -7.33 5.65 -0.68
C ALA A 437 -7.51 4.90 0.65
N PHE A 438 -7.04 5.49 1.74
CA PHE A 438 -7.12 4.92 3.08
C PHE A 438 -8.21 5.62 3.89
N THR A 439 -9.18 4.86 4.37
CA THR A 439 -10.21 5.32 5.31
C THR A 439 -9.77 5.15 6.77
N ASP A 440 -8.94 4.15 7.04
CA ASP A 440 -8.36 3.91 8.37
C ASP A 440 -7.00 4.61 8.50
N GLN A 441 -6.99 5.70 9.26
CA GLN A 441 -5.81 6.53 9.49
C GLN A 441 -4.70 5.81 10.27
N GLY A 442 -5.04 4.82 11.09
CA GLY A 442 -4.07 4.01 11.84
C GLY A 442 -3.17 3.16 10.95
N ARG A 443 -3.53 2.93 9.69
CA ARG A 443 -2.84 2.02 8.75
C ARG A 443 -1.88 2.70 7.79
N ILE A 444 -1.97 4.02 7.58
CA ILE A 444 -1.23 4.72 6.53
C ILE A 444 0.29 4.62 6.68
N HIS A 445 0.81 4.79 7.89
CA HIS A 445 2.24 4.76 8.17
C HIS A 445 2.83 3.37 7.96
N GLU A 446 2.12 2.33 8.41
CA GLU A 446 2.56 0.95 8.26
C GLU A 446 2.50 0.51 6.79
N ALA A 447 1.48 0.95 6.04
CA ALA A 447 1.37 0.69 4.61
C ALA A 447 2.56 1.27 3.83
N LEU A 448 2.97 2.50 4.15
CA LEU A 448 4.15 3.10 3.55
C LEU A 448 5.44 2.38 3.99
N ALA A 449 5.61 2.15 5.29
CA ALA A 449 6.82 1.54 5.83
C ALA A 449 7.06 0.10 5.35
N LYS A 450 5.99 -0.67 5.08
CA LYS A 450 6.04 -2.04 4.53
C LYS A 450 6.07 -2.09 3.01
N GLY A 451 5.88 -0.98 2.30
CA GLY A 451 5.88 -0.94 0.85
C GLY A 451 4.60 -1.42 0.20
N VAL A 452 3.47 -1.43 0.91
CA VAL A 452 2.13 -1.61 0.32
C VAL A 452 1.85 -0.48 -0.67
N VAL A 453 2.34 0.72 -0.35
CA VAL A 453 2.41 1.85 -1.27
C VAL A 453 3.87 2.31 -1.40
N ASP A 454 4.25 2.84 -2.56
CA ASP A 454 5.60 3.36 -2.80
C ASP A 454 5.81 4.73 -2.16
N ALA A 455 4.80 5.57 -2.23
CA ALA A 455 4.76 6.90 -1.62
C ALA A 455 3.39 7.17 -1.00
N PHE A 456 3.31 8.17 -0.12
CA PHE A 456 2.06 8.62 0.48
C PHE A 456 1.95 10.14 0.39
N ALA A 457 0.83 10.64 -0.14
CA ALA A 457 0.53 12.06 -0.20
C ALA A 457 -0.47 12.42 0.93
N VAL A 458 -0.11 13.36 1.80
CA VAL A 458 -0.86 13.63 3.02
C VAL A 458 -0.44 14.96 3.67
N ASP A 459 -1.23 15.42 4.59
CA ASP A 459 -0.97 16.58 5.42
C ASP A 459 0.29 16.42 6.28
N HIS A 460 1.15 17.43 6.26
CA HIS A 460 2.47 17.39 6.86
C HIS A 460 2.50 16.91 8.32
N PRO A 461 1.63 17.38 9.24
CA PRO A 461 1.66 16.94 10.65
C PRO A 461 1.55 15.42 10.80
N ILE A 462 0.75 14.76 9.95
CA ILE A 462 0.49 13.31 9.99
C ILE A 462 1.77 12.51 9.79
N MET A 463 2.63 12.91 8.84
CA MET A 463 3.89 12.21 8.56
C MET A 463 5.08 12.79 9.34
N HIS A 464 5.04 14.07 9.72
CA HIS A 464 6.17 14.73 10.39
C HIS A 464 6.55 14.03 11.69
N TRP A 465 5.58 13.84 12.60
CA TRP A 465 5.87 13.17 13.87
C TRP A 465 6.26 11.70 13.65
N ALA A 466 5.63 11.01 12.71
CA ALA A 466 5.98 9.62 12.40
C ALA A 466 7.45 9.49 11.94
N ALA A 467 7.93 10.43 11.14
CA ALA A 467 9.31 10.42 10.62
C ALA A 467 10.35 10.92 11.64
N SER A 468 10.00 11.91 12.49
CA SER A 468 10.94 12.66 13.34
C SER A 468 10.79 12.42 14.84
N GLY A 469 9.61 11.99 15.33
CA GLY A 469 9.32 11.80 16.74
C GLY A 469 10.27 10.81 17.42
N GLU A 470 10.76 11.16 18.60
CA GLU A 470 11.74 10.32 19.34
C GLU A 470 11.20 8.93 19.65
N ASP A 471 9.91 8.84 20.04
CA ASP A 471 9.24 7.57 20.36
C ASP A 471 8.49 6.96 19.17
N SER A 472 8.69 7.47 17.95
CA SER A 472 8.00 6.95 16.78
C SER A 472 8.60 5.64 16.31
N ARG A 473 7.77 4.60 16.21
CA ARG A 473 8.16 3.30 15.65
C ARG A 473 8.49 3.34 14.15
N TRP A 474 8.17 4.44 13.49
CA TRP A 474 8.44 4.64 12.06
C TRP A 474 9.66 5.54 11.81
N ARG A 475 10.27 6.11 12.87
CA ARG A 475 11.49 6.91 12.76
C ARG A 475 12.58 6.12 12.04
N GLY A 476 13.17 6.71 11.01
CA GLY A 476 14.17 6.05 10.15
C GLY A 476 13.61 5.02 9.16
N ARG A 477 12.28 4.80 9.14
CA ARG A 477 11.60 3.96 8.14
C ARG A 477 10.80 4.78 7.12
N ILE A 478 10.37 5.97 7.52
CA ILE A 478 9.62 6.93 6.71
C ILE A 478 10.42 8.23 6.63
N GLU A 479 10.37 8.87 5.48
CA GLU A 479 10.98 10.16 5.21
C GLU A 479 9.96 11.07 4.51
N VAL A 480 9.82 12.30 5.02
CA VAL A 480 8.97 13.32 4.40
C VAL A 480 9.82 14.11 3.41
N LEU A 481 9.36 14.21 2.18
CA LEU A 481 10.03 15.00 1.16
C LEU A 481 9.71 16.49 1.32
N PRO A 482 10.67 17.38 1.03
CA PRO A 482 10.43 18.81 1.07
C PRO A 482 9.50 19.24 -0.07
N GLY A 483 8.73 20.28 0.18
CA GLY A 483 7.83 20.90 -0.79
C GLY A 483 6.36 20.65 -0.49
N ASN A 484 5.51 21.47 -1.09
CA ASN A 484 4.07 21.43 -0.97
C ASN A 484 3.44 21.06 -2.30
N ILE A 485 2.75 19.91 -2.36
CA ILE A 485 2.08 19.42 -3.57
C ILE A 485 0.95 20.37 -3.98
N ALA A 486 0.26 20.97 -3.01
CA ALA A 486 -0.85 21.88 -3.24
C ALA A 486 -0.42 23.26 -3.81
N GLY A 487 0.88 23.59 -3.75
CA GLY A 487 1.39 24.90 -4.14
C GLY A 487 1.17 26.00 -3.10
N GLU A 488 -0.02 26.06 -2.50
CA GLU A 488 -0.34 26.92 -1.36
C GLU A 488 -0.63 26.08 -0.11
N PRO A 489 -0.31 26.56 1.10
CA PRO A 489 -0.61 25.84 2.31
C PRO A 489 -2.11 25.59 2.47
N TRP A 490 -2.45 24.40 2.91
CA TRP A 490 -3.76 24.07 3.42
C TRP A 490 -3.96 24.64 4.80
N TYR A 491 -5.15 24.54 5.34
CA TYR A 491 -5.44 24.96 6.69
C TYR A 491 -6.56 24.13 7.30
N TYR A 492 -6.53 24.03 8.61
CA TYR A 492 -7.61 23.44 9.38
C TYR A 492 -8.34 24.51 10.18
N ALA A 493 -9.64 24.33 10.36
CA ALA A 493 -10.50 25.17 11.19
C ALA A 493 -11.28 24.31 12.18
N ALA A 494 -11.54 24.83 13.37
CA ALA A 494 -12.51 24.24 14.27
C ALA A 494 -13.93 24.53 13.74
N ALA A 495 -14.91 23.68 14.07
CA ALA A 495 -16.27 23.86 13.62
C ALA A 495 -17.30 23.66 14.74
N VAL A 496 -18.38 24.41 14.66
CA VAL A 496 -19.56 24.28 15.52
C VAL A 496 -20.81 24.06 14.65
N ALA A 497 -21.89 23.57 15.23
CA ALA A 497 -23.15 23.48 14.48
C ALA A 497 -23.60 24.87 14.00
N ARG A 498 -24.14 24.96 12.79
CA ARG A 498 -24.66 26.19 12.17
C ARG A 498 -26.02 26.57 12.79
N ASP A 499 -26.00 26.87 14.07
CA ASP A 499 -27.14 27.27 14.89
C ASP A 499 -26.83 28.61 15.58
N PRO A 500 -27.79 29.56 15.68
CA PRO A 500 -27.60 30.83 16.36
C PRO A 500 -27.01 30.68 17.77
N ALA A 501 -27.39 29.66 18.54
CA ALA A 501 -26.91 29.40 19.88
C ALA A 501 -25.39 29.19 19.99
N ASN A 502 -24.73 28.84 18.87
CA ASN A 502 -23.27 28.61 18.81
C ASN A 502 -22.46 29.87 18.46
N PHE A 503 -23.13 31.00 18.18
CA PHE A 503 -22.42 32.22 17.77
C PHE A 503 -21.34 32.64 18.77
N ARG A 504 -21.66 32.75 20.05
CA ARG A 504 -20.70 33.22 21.09
C ARG A 504 -19.55 32.21 21.31
N LEU A 505 -19.82 30.92 21.16
CA LEU A 505 -18.77 29.90 21.23
C LEU A 505 -17.79 30.05 20.07
N LEU A 506 -18.29 30.21 18.83
CA LEU A 506 -17.44 30.39 17.67
C LEU A 506 -16.65 31.70 17.71
N ASP A 507 -17.29 32.80 18.15
CA ASP A 507 -16.63 34.10 18.36
C ASP A 507 -15.53 34.02 19.45
N ALA A 508 -15.75 33.21 20.50
CA ALA A 508 -14.74 32.90 21.51
C ALA A 508 -13.55 32.08 20.94
N ILE A 509 -13.80 31.12 20.08
CA ILE A 509 -12.74 30.35 19.38
C ILE A 509 -11.91 31.32 18.52
N ASP A 510 -12.54 32.17 17.73
CA ASP A 510 -11.85 33.14 16.87
C ASP A 510 -11.03 34.17 17.68
N ALA A 511 -11.55 34.61 18.81
CA ALA A 511 -10.84 35.51 19.74
C ALA A 511 -9.64 34.81 20.40
N PHE A 512 -9.82 33.56 20.84
CA PHE A 512 -8.73 32.74 21.37
C PHE A 512 -7.63 32.55 20.32
N LEU A 513 -7.96 32.15 19.09
CA LEU A 513 -7.00 31.93 18.02
C LEU A 513 -6.23 33.21 17.70
N THR A 514 -6.91 34.37 17.70
CA THR A 514 -6.27 35.69 17.52
C THR A 514 -5.26 35.98 18.62
N TRP A 515 -5.62 35.75 19.89
CA TRP A 515 -4.74 35.92 21.03
C TRP A 515 -3.59 34.91 21.02
N PHE A 516 -3.87 33.64 20.70
CA PHE A 516 -2.92 32.54 20.74
C PHE A 516 -1.85 32.65 19.66
N GLU A 517 -2.16 33.28 18.53
CA GLU A 517 -1.29 33.42 17.36
C GLU A 517 0.11 33.97 17.69
N GLY A 518 0.21 34.92 18.65
CA GLY A 518 1.47 35.53 19.06
C GLY A 518 2.16 34.87 20.25
N THR A 519 1.67 33.73 20.75
CA THR A 519 2.20 33.09 21.95
C THR A 519 3.35 32.12 21.67
N GLU A 520 4.31 32.03 22.63
CA GLU A 520 5.36 31.02 22.57
C GLU A 520 4.80 29.60 22.72
N GLU A 521 3.67 29.43 23.40
CA GLU A 521 2.99 28.17 23.55
C GLU A 521 2.55 27.63 22.17
N ARG A 522 1.92 28.46 21.34
CA ARG A 522 1.61 28.11 19.96
C ARG A 522 2.85 27.71 19.16
N ALA A 523 3.89 28.53 19.22
CA ALA A 523 5.12 28.28 18.50
C ALA A 523 5.76 26.95 18.93
N ALA A 524 5.69 26.59 20.21
CA ALA A 524 6.23 25.33 20.73
C ALA A 524 5.43 24.11 20.27
N LEU A 525 4.10 24.17 20.27
CA LEU A 525 3.28 23.06 19.80
C LEU A 525 3.40 22.84 18.29
N GLU A 526 3.42 23.91 17.49
CA GLU A 526 3.62 23.84 16.05
C GLU A 526 5.00 23.22 15.70
N ARG A 527 6.07 23.63 16.41
CA ARG A 527 7.39 23.00 16.25
C ARG A 527 7.38 21.51 16.57
N ARG A 528 6.64 21.12 17.60
CA ARG A 528 6.55 19.73 18.05
C ARG A 528 5.89 18.84 17.00
N TRP A 529 4.79 19.31 16.41
CA TRP A 529 3.91 18.47 15.62
C TRP A 529 4.10 18.58 14.11
N GLN A 530 4.60 19.72 13.62
CA GLN A 530 4.87 19.94 12.20
C GLN A 530 6.20 20.66 11.90
N GLY A 531 7.12 20.72 12.85
CA GLY A 531 8.45 21.28 12.64
C GLY A 531 8.52 22.81 12.69
N GLY A 532 7.38 23.52 12.73
CA GLY A 532 7.31 24.99 12.78
C GLY A 532 5.97 25.53 12.33
N ILE A 533 5.83 26.84 12.37
CA ILE A 533 4.62 27.53 11.89
C ILE A 533 4.70 27.68 10.38
N THR A 534 3.72 27.14 9.67
CA THR A 534 3.54 27.36 8.23
C THR A 534 2.75 28.65 8.02
N PRO A 535 3.28 29.64 7.26
CA PRO A 535 2.55 30.87 6.99
C PRO A 535 1.46 30.62 5.93
N GLY A 536 0.24 31.10 6.18
CA GLY A 536 -0.87 31.02 5.24
C GLY A 536 -1.82 32.21 5.38
N ARG A 537 -2.74 32.37 4.42
CA ARG A 537 -3.71 33.47 4.39
C ARG A 537 -5.13 33.04 4.06
N ARG A 538 -5.32 31.87 3.41
CA ARG A 538 -6.64 31.37 3.02
C ARG A 538 -7.48 31.07 4.26
N THR A 539 -8.78 31.33 4.14
CA THR A 539 -9.77 31.06 5.19
C THR A 539 -11.00 30.41 4.55
N TYR A 540 -11.97 29.94 5.35
CA TYR A 540 -13.22 29.38 4.84
C TYR A 540 -13.99 30.35 3.90
N ARG A 541 -13.71 31.65 3.92
CA ARG A 541 -14.31 32.65 3.02
C ARG A 541 -13.77 32.56 1.60
N ASP A 542 -12.56 32.05 1.45
CA ASP A 542 -11.90 31.87 0.16
C ASP A 542 -12.32 30.56 -0.51
N GLU A 543 -13.04 29.69 0.22
CA GLU A 543 -13.51 28.41 -0.31
C GLU A 543 -14.81 28.54 -1.10
N PRO A 544 -14.96 27.78 -2.20
CA PRO A 544 -16.20 27.80 -2.98
C PRO A 544 -17.37 27.24 -2.17
N GLY A 545 -18.57 27.82 -2.38
CA GLY A 545 -19.81 27.30 -1.80
C GLY A 545 -20.40 28.07 -0.63
N GLY A 546 -19.83 29.22 -0.24
CA GLY A 546 -20.43 30.14 0.75
C GLY A 546 -20.47 29.53 2.16
N LEU A 547 -19.33 29.06 2.63
CA LEU A 547 -19.18 28.49 3.97
C LEU A 547 -19.49 29.50 5.07
N ALA A 548 -20.11 29.06 6.16
CA ALA A 548 -20.49 29.89 7.29
C ALA A 548 -19.37 30.01 8.31
N GLY A 549 -19.32 31.16 9.00
CA GLY A 549 -18.47 31.44 10.13
C GLY A 549 -19.18 32.33 11.17
N ALA A 550 -18.42 32.97 12.05
CA ALA A 550 -18.96 33.80 13.11
C ALA A 550 -19.89 34.92 12.61
N PRO A 551 -19.61 35.66 11.49
CA PRO A 551 -20.53 36.68 10.99
C PRO A 551 -21.89 36.13 10.52
N GLU A 552 -21.91 34.93 9.92
CA GLU A 552 -23.14 34.28 9.47
C GLU A 552 -23.97 33.80 10.67
N LEU A 553 -23.32 33.24 11.72
CA LEU A 553 -24.00 32.91 12.98
C LEU A 553 -24.54 34.16 13.70
N ALA A 554 -23.81 35.29 13.68
CA ALA A 554 -24.31 36.57 14.21
C ALA A 554 -25.57 37.04 13.47
N ALA A 555 -25.62 36.87 12.14
CA ALA A 555 -26.81 37.18 11.36
C ALA A 555 -27.99 36.25 11.72
N LEU A 556 -27.76 34.97 11.90
CA LEU A 556 -28.78 34.02 12.38
C LEU A 556 -29.26 34.39 13.79
N TRP A 557 -28.36 34.79 14.68
CA TRP A 557 -28.71 35.26 16.03
C TRP A 557 -29.63 36.46 15.98
N ARG A 558 -29.28 37.52 15.22
CA ARG A 558 -30.11 38.70 15.02
C ARG A 558 -31.50 38.39 14.51
N ALA A 559 -31.57 37.49 13.53
CA ALA A 559 -32.85 37.05 12.98
C ALA A 559 -33.72 36.31 14.01
N ALA A 560 -33.11 35.52 14.88
CA ALA A 560 -33.80 34.73 15.90
C ALA A 560 -34.22 35.57 17.15
N HIS A 561 -33.42 36.56 17.54
CA HIS A 561 -33.57 37.24 18.81
C HIS A 561 -33.86 38.77 18.71
N GLY A 562 -33.84 39.35 17.51
CA GLY A 562 -34.18 40.74 17.24
C GLY A 562 -33.17 41.79 17.73
N GLY A 563 -31.93 41.38 18.08
CA GLY A 563 -30.88 42.26 18.57
C GLY A 563 -29.48 41.77 18.26
N GLU A 564 -28.47 42.61 18.46
CA GLU A 564 -27.06 42.19 18.35
C GLU A 564 -26.68 41.23 19.49
N PRO A 565 -25.97 40.13 19.18
CA PRO A 565 -25.48 39.26 20.22
C PRO A 565 -24.43 39.95 21.09
N GLU A 566 -24.49 39.73 22.37
CA GLU A 566 -23.49 40.24 23.29
C GLU A 566 -22.13 39.58 23.03
N ARG A 567 -21.13 40.38 22.63
CA ARG A 567 -19.78 39.92 22.33
C ARG A 567 -18.89 39.92 23.58
N SER A 568 -19.41 39.52 24.72
CA SER A 568 -18.60 39.37 25.91
C SER A 568 -17.80 38.06 25.84
N VAL A 569 -16.61 38.12 25.24
CA VAL A 569 -15.69 37.00 25.25
C VAL A 569 -14.93 37.00 26.58
N PRO A 570 -14.93 35.91 27.37
CA PRO A 570 -14.08 35.80 28.54
C PRO A 570 -12.62 35.87 28.09
N GLY A 571 -11.90 36.88 28.52
CA GLY A 571 -10.44 36.94 28.36
C GLY A 571 -9.75 35.84 29.17
N PRO A 572 -8.43 35.63 28.96
CA PRO A 572 -7.68 34.67 29.76
C PRO A 572 -7.89 35.01 31.24
N ARG A 573 -8.54 34.14 31.98
CA ARG A 573 -8.64 34.26 33.43
C ARG A 573 -7.23 34.10 33.95
N SER A 574 -6.56 35.21 34.26
CA SER A 574 -5.31 35.18 34.98
C SER A 574 -5.52 34.31 36.21
N HIS A 575 -4.83 33.16 36.28
CA HIS A 575 -4.71 32.40 37.49
C HIS A 575 -4.13 33.30 38.57
N ARG A 576 -4.96 33.99 39.34
CA ARG A 576 -4.60 34.29 40.70
C ARG A 576 -4.61 32.94 41.42
N LEU A 577 -3.47 32.28 41.44
CA LEU A 577 -3.12 31.41 42.54
C LEU A 577 -3.11 32.28 43.78
N GLU A 578 -4.23 32.35 44.46
CA GLU A 578 -4.24 32.68 45.88
C GLU A 578 -3.49 31.53 46.58
N MET A 579 -2.19 31.72 46.70
CA MET A 579 -1.43 31.09 47.76
C MET A 579 -1.93 31.77 49.05
N SER A 580 -3.00 31.23 49.62
CA SER A 580 -3.31 31.49 51.03
C SER A 580 -2.29 30.73 51.86
N ALA A 581 -1.58 31.52 52.66
CA ALA A 581 -0.62 31.15 53.68
C ALA A 581 -1.09 30.09 54.67
#